data_9445080687c5086e26a987005fc0d313
#
_entry.id   9445080687c5086e26a987005fc0d313
#
_cell.length_a   1.000
_cell.length_b   1.000
_cell.length_c   1.000
_cell.angle_alpha   90.00
_cell.angle_beta   90.00
_cell.angle_gamma   90.00
#
_symmetry.space_group_name_H-M   'P 1'
#
loop_
_entity.id
_entity.type
_entity.pdbx_description
1 polymer ?
#
loop_
_entity_poly.entity_id
_entity_poly.type
_entity_poly.pdbx_seq_one_letter_code
_entity_poly.pdbx_strand_id
1 'polypeptide(L)'
;AGFADEVLRAERPIEKENAPSRHLSVRVGTVEAARAAIDAGADTIYAGGEAFRPNRPWKRADYEDIIRYAAGRTRIVINTPRTTMRRACGELEQFFTELESLGADGIMVGNLGALKLARTCTKLPVQADHSFNIFNHLAVTFLRENGLTMAAASYELSFQQLREIVENAVLPIEAVIHGSYESMICDYNFPAMSLPNYSDLSAPELLDIHYAFRDEADGVHPIRIDQYGRNHIYFAKDLCLYPYLEKFNGLGSYRIEAQDYTAEQTAEIVRIYRAALDRLAAGGDGYRAADFDCLTEISPRPLGIGTYRFRQSRNSI
;
A
#
# COMPACT_ATOMS: atom_id res chain seq x y z
N ALA A 1 13.75 21.90 30.03
CA ALA A 1 12.90 21.69 28.86
C ALA A 1 11.58 21.10 29.33
N GLY A 2 10.48 21.78 29.09
CA GLY A 2 9.17 21.34 29.57
C GLY A 2 8.60 20.24 28.68
N PHE A 3 7.60 19.51 29.19
CA PHE A 3 6.83 18.51 28.44
C PHE A 3 6.33 19.03 27.08
N ALA A 4 6.03 20.34 26.97
CA ALA A 4 5.66 20.98 25.70
C ALA A 4 6.79 20.97 24.66
N ASP A 5 8.05 21.18 25.08
CA ASP A 5 9.21 21.18 24.17
C ASP A 5 9.51 19.75 23.67
N GLU A 6 9.30 18.75 24.51
CA GLU A 6 9.47 17.34 24.14
C GLU A 6 8.42 16.91 23.11
N VAL A 7 7.20 17.39 23.27
CA VAL A 7 6.09 17.13 22.34
C VAL A 7 6.30 17.82 20.99
N LEU A 8 6.75 19.10 20.98
CA LEU A 8 7.06 19.80 19.72
C LEU A 8 8.19 19.12 18.97
N ARG A 9 9.19 18.58 19.69
CA ARG A 9 10.27 17.79 19.09
C ARG A 9 9.75 16.47 18.50
N ALA A 10 8.75 15.86 19.14
CA ALA A 10 8.17 14.59 18.65
C ALA A 10 7.42 14.75 17.32
N GLU A 11 6.91 15.95 17.01
CA GLU A 11 6.14 16.23 15.79
C GLU A 11 6.92 16.99 14.69
N ARG A 12 8.24 17.17 14.86
CA ARG A 12 9.04 17.79 13.80
C ARG A 12 9.00 16.96 12.52
N PRO A 13 9.12 17.57 11.34
CA PRO A 13 9.23 16.83 10.07
C PRO A 13 10.38 15.83 10.08
N ILE A 14 10.25 14.78 9.26
CA ILE A 14 11.33 13.84 9.01
C ILE A 14 12.44 14.58 8.26
N GLU A 15 13.68 14.46 8.74
CA GLU A 15 14.86 15.03 8.12
C GLU A 15 15.80 13.90 7.71
N LYS A 16 16.07 13.80 6.41
CA LYS A 16 17.02 12.84 5.87
C LYS A 16 17.84 13.51 4.79
N GLU A 17 19.17 13.50 4.98
CA GLU A 17 20.10 13.98 3.95
C GLU A 17 19.92 13.17 2.66
N ASN A 18 19.94 13.84 1.53
CA ASN A 18 19.78 13.23 0.20
C ASN A 18 18.52 12.38 0.06
N ALA A 19 17.42 12.79 0.69
CA ALA A 19 16.13 12.16 0.46
C ALA A 19 15.84 12.13 -1.06
N PRO A 20 15.42 10.96 -1.61
CA PRO A 20 15.07 10.90 -3.02
C PRO A 20 13.93 11.87 -3.34
N SER A 21 13.80 12.21 -4.63
CA SER A 21 12.64 12.97 -5.12
C SER A 21 11.35 12.31 -4.63
N ARG A 22 10.32 13.12 -4.33
CA ARG A 22 9.02 12.67 -3.77
C ARG A 22 8.32 11.67 -4.67
N HIS A 23 8.76 10.42 -4.57
CA HIS A 23 8.33 9.29 -5.39
C HIS A 23 6.94 8.82 -4.95
N LEU A 24 5.99 8.78 -5.88
CA LEU A 24 4.62 8.36 -5.62
C LEU A 24 4.39 6.95 -6.18
N SER A 25 4.09 6.00 -5.29
CA SER A 25 3.74 4.63 -5.66
C SER A 25 2.26 4.36 -5.42
N VAL A 26 1.68 3.52 -6.25
CA VAL A 26 0.25 3.18 -6.19
C VAL A 26 0.05 1.68 -6.32
N ARG A 27 -0.58 1.06 -5.33
CA ARG A 27 -1.02 -0.33 -5.41
C ARG A 27 -2.43 -0.39 -5.96
N VAL A 28 -2.63 -1.20 -6.98
CA VAL A 28 -3.89 -1.25 -7.74
C VAL A 28 -4.46 -2.66 -7.81
N GLY A 29 -5.78 -2.76 -7.89
CA GLY A 29 -6.49 -4.04 -8.01
C GLY A 29 -6.74 -4.49 -9.44
N THR A 30 -6.80 -3.55 -10.41
CA THR A 30 -7.18 -3.83 -11.79
C THR A 30 -6.25 -3.15 -12.80
N VAL A 31 -6.28 -3.63 -14.06
CA VAL A 31 -5.50 -3.05 -15.17
C VAL A 31 -5.98 -1.62 -15.49
N GLU A 32 -7.29 -1.40 -15.40
CA GLU A 32 -7.90 -0.08 -15.64
C GLU A 32 -7.43 0.94 -14.60
N ALA A 33 -7.41 0.56 -13.32
CA ALA A 33 -6.87 1.40 -12.24
C ALA A 33 -5.37 1.66 -12.41
N ALA A 34 -4.61 0.65 -12.89
CA ALA A 34 -3.19 0.83 -13.18
C ALA A 34 -2.94 1.87 -14.27
N ARG A 35 -3.66 1.79 -15.40
CA ARG A 35 -3.57 2.78 -16.47
C ARG A 35 -3.95 4.17 -15.99
N ALA A 36 -5.04 4.28 -15.23
CA ALA A 36 -5.52 5.53 -14.66
C ALA A 36 -4.46 6.16 -13.71
N ALA A 37 -3.80 5.37 -12.88
CA ALA A 37 -2.72 5.84 -12.00
C ALA A 37 -1.47 6.28 -12.78
N ILE A 38 -1.08 5.56 -13.84
CA ILE A 38 0.04 5.94 -14.72
C ILE A 38 -0.23 7.31 -15.36
N ASP A 39 -1.41 7.48 -15.95
CA ASP A 39 -1.78 8.73 -16.62
C ASP A 39 -1.96 9.90 -15.63
N ALA A 40 -2.26 9.60 -14.38
CA ALA A 40 -2.34 10.58 -13.29
C ALA A 40 -0.98 10.97 -12.68
N GLY A 41 0.13 10.32 -13.08
CA GLY A 41 1.49 10.68 -12.68
C GLY A 41 2.07 9.85 -11.54
N ALA A 42 1.66 8.59 -11.41
CA ALA A 42 2.34 7.64 -10.51
C ALA A 42 3.75 7.29 -11.04
N ASP A 43 4.75 7.29 -10.16
CA ASP A 43 6.13 6.91 -10.49
C ASP A 43 6.32 5.38 -10.47
N THR A 44 5.56 4.67 -9.63
CA THR A 44 5.56 3.20 -9.56
C THR A 44 4.14 2.67 -9.41
N ILE A 45 3.83 1.62 -10.14
CA ILE A 45 2.63 0.80 -9.96
C ILE A 45 3.02 -0.52 -9.30
N TYR A 46 2.33 -0.88 -8.21
CA TYR A 46 2.35 -2.21 -7.63
C TYR A 46 1.17 -3.01 -8.17
N ALA A 47 1.48 -4.03 -9.00
CA ALA A 47 0.50 -4.85 -9.69
C ALA A 47 0.53 -6.30 -9.18
N GLY A 48 -0.63 -6.94 -9.08
CA GLY A 48 -0.75 -8.32 -8.61
C GLY A 48 -0.87 -8.46 -7.09
N GLY A 49 -0.44 -9.61 -6.57
CA GLY A 49 -0.66 -9.97 -5.16
C GLY A 49 -2.04 -10.58 -4.93
N GLU A 50 -2.74 -10.12 -3.91
CA GLU A 50 -4.12 -10.50 -3.64
C GLU A 50 -5.08 -9.85 -4.65
N ALA A 51 -6.02 -10.65 -5.14
CA ALA A 51 -7.15 -10.17 -5.93
C ALA A 51 -8.43 -10.40 -5.12
N PHE A 52 -9.14 -9.32 -4.82
CA PHE A 52 -10.36 -9.38 -4.03
C PHE A 52 -11.59 -9.53 -4.94
N ARG A 53 -12.48 -10.43 -4.61
CA ARG A 53 -13.75 -10.60 -5.33
C ARG A 53 -14.52 -9.28 -5.38
N PRO A 54 -15.14 -8.93 -6.53
CA PRO A 54 -15.30 -9.70 -7.75
C PRO A 54 -14.10 -9.69 -8.72
N ASN A 55 -13.02 -8.96 -8.43
CA ASN A 55 -11.86 -8.89 -9.31
C ASN A 55 -11.16 -10.25 -9.41
N ARG A 56 -10.66 -10.58 -10.58
CA ARG A 56 -9.87 -11.78 -10.82
C ARG A 56 -8.37 -11.53 -10.57
N PRO A 57 -7.59 -12.57 -10.26
CA PRO A 57 -6.13 -12.48 -10.25
C PRO A 57 -5.57 -12.00 -11.59
N TRP A 58 -4.49 -11.25 -11.54
CA TRP A 58 -3.75 -10.81 -12.71
C TRP A 58 -3.19 -12.00 -13.48
N LYS A 59 -3.32 -11.98 -14.79
CA LYS A 59 -2.75 -12.97 -15.71
C LYS A 59 -1.50 -12.41 -16.37
N ARG A 60 -0.69 -13.27 -16.95
CA ARG A 60 0.49 -12.88 -17.73
C ARG A 60 0.20 -11.77 -18.74
N ALA A 61 -0.88 -11.89 -19.50
CA ALA A 61 -1.28 -10.90 -20.50
C ALA A 61 -1.59 -9.51 -19.88
N ASP A 62 -2.09 -9.46 -18.64
CA ASP A 62 -2.34 -8.20 -17.93
C ASP A 62 -1.03 -7.50 -17.58
N TYR A 63 -0.03 -8.26 -17.12
CA TYR A 63 1.30 -7.72 -16.86
C TYR A 63 1.99 -7.22 -18.13
N GLU A 64 1.95 -8.01 -19.21
CA GLU A 64 2.49 -7.61 -20.52
C GLU A 64 1.83 -6.33 -21.04
N ASP A 65 0.52 -6.22 -20.87
CA ASP A 65 -0.25 -5.04 -21.28
C ASP A 65 0.16 -3.80 -20.51
N ILE A 66 0.21 -3.87 -19.17
CA ILE A 66 0.52 -2.70 -18.35
C ILE A 66 1.98 -2.26 -18.45
N ILE A 67 2.92 -3.20 -18.58
CA ILE A 67 4.34 -2.91 -18.83
C ILE A 67 4.49 -2.16 -20.15
N ARG A 68 3.84 -2.65 -21.22
CA ARG A 68 3.83 -1.97 -22.52
C ARG A 68 3.16 -0.59 -22.44
N TYR A 69 2.06 -0.48 -21.71
CA TYR A 69 1.36 0.80 -21.53
C TYR A 69 2.19 1.83 -20.76
N ALA A 70 2.89 1.38 -19.74
CA ALA A 70 3.79 2.25 -18.96
C ALA A 70 4.92 2.82 -19.84
N ALA A 71 5.42 2.04 -20.80
CA ALA A 71 6.42 2.47 -21.78
C ALA A 71 7.64 3.18 -21.16
N GLY A 72 8.08 2.74 -19.98
CA GLY A 72 9.18 3.34 -19.22
C GLY A 72 8.87 4.67 -18.52
N ARG A 73 7.65 5.21 -18.63
CA ARG A 73 7.21 6.43 -17.91
C ARG A 73 7.01 6.16 -16.43
N THR A 74 6.56 4.97 -16.09
CA THR A 74 6.22 4.51 -14.74
C THR A 74 6.82 3.12 -14.53
N ARG A 75 7.40 2.87 -13.38
CA ARG A 75 7.94 1.55 -13.03
C ARG A 75 6.80 0.59 -12.70
N ILE A 76 6.89 -0.64 -13.19
CA ILE A 76 5.94 -1.71 -12.87
C ILE A 76 6.63 -2.74 -11.98
N VAL A 77 6.22 -2.77 -10.71
CA VAL A 77 6.71 -3.70 -9.69
C VAL A 77 5.62 -4.72 -9.40
N ILE A 78 5.98 -5.99 -9.44
CA ILE A 78 5.00 -7.07 -9.28
C ILE A 78 4.94 -7.50 -7.81
N ASN A 79 3.73 -7.46 -7.25
CA ASN A 79 3.49 -7.89 -5.88
C ASN A 79 3.31 -9.40 -5.78
N THR A 80 3.86 -9.98 -4.71
CA THR A 80 3.46 -11.32 -4.26
C THR A 80 2.32 -11.23 -3.25
N PRO A 81 1.55 -12.31 -3.07
CA PRO A 81 0.63 -12.40 -1.95
C PRO A 81 1.36 -12.21 -0.61
N ARG A 82 0.71 -11.55 0.33
CA ARG A 82 1.22 -11.31 1.69
C ARG A 82 1.57 -12.61 2.40
N THR A 83 0.72 -13.64 2.22
CA THR A 83 0.94 -14.98 2.78
C THR A 83 1.16 -15.98 1.65
N THR A 84 2.31 -16.66 1.66
CA THR A 84 2.64 -17.72 0.70
C THR A 84 2.68 -19.05 1.42
N MET A 85 1.77 -19.95 1.07
CA MET A 85 1.76 -21.31 1.61
C MET A 85 2.75 -22.19 0.86
N ARG A 86 3.30 -23.22 1.53
CA ARG A 86 4.29 -24.13 0.94
C ARG A 86 3.83 -24.75 -0.40
N ARG A 87 2.53 -25.05 -0.52
CA ARG A 87 1.93 -25.59 -1.76
C ARG A 87 2.04 -24.65 -2.96
N ALA A 88 2.14 -23.34 -2.73
CA ALA A 88 2.23 -22.30 -3.76
C ALA A 88 3.70 -21.95 -4.13
N CYS A 89 4.70 -22.53 -3.45
CA CYS A 89 6.10 -22.16 -3.69
C CYS A 89 6.56 -22.48 -5.11
N GLY A 90 6.17 -23.63 -5.66
CA GLY A 90 6.56 -24.03 -7.02
C GLY A 90 5.97 -23.11 -8.10
N GLU A 91 4.73 -22.70 -7.95
CA GLU A 91 4.09 -21.74 -8.86
C GLU A 91 4.76 -20.36 -8.76
N LEU A 92 5.12 -19.95 -7.55
CA LEU A 92 5.81 -18.68 -7.31
C LEU A 92 7.25 -18.70 -7.88
N GLU A 93 7.97 -19.80 -7.77
CA GLU A 93 9.30 -19.97 -8.39
C GLU A 93 9.23 -19.82 -9.92
N GLN A 94 8.29 -20.51 -10.56
CA GLN A 94 8.05 -20.39 -11.99
C GLN A 94 7.70 -18.95 -12.37
N PHE A 95 6.80 -18.33 -11.63
CA PHE A 95 6.38 -16.96 -11.87
C PHE A 95 7.56 -15.98 -11.78
N PHE A 96 8.42 -16.08 -10.77
CA PHE A 96 9.60 -15.22 -10.64
C PHE A 96 10.58 -15.37 -11.81
N THR A 97 10.76 -16.59 -12.30
CA THR A 97 11.61 -16.84 -13.47
C THR A 97 11.07 -16.17 -14.74
N GLU A 98 9.75 -16.06 -14.86
CA GLU A 98 9.10 -15.43 -16.00
C GLU A 98 9.14 -13.90 -15.97
N LEU A 99 9.17 -13.29 -14.78
CA LEU A 99 9.05 -11.83 -14.62
C LEU A 99 10.16 -11.03 -15.29
N GLU A 100 11.39 -11.54 -15.33
CA GLU A 100 12.49 -10.88 -16.07
C GLU A 100 12.19 -10.80 -17.56
N SER A 101 11.65 -11.86 -18.14
CA SER A 101 11.29 -11.90 -19.56
C SER A 101 10.09 -11.01 -19.92
N LEU A 102 9.25 -10.69 -18.93
CA LEU A 102 8.14 -9.76 -19.09
C LEU A 102 8.57 -8.29 -19.10
N GLY A 103 9.77 -7.99 -18.58
CA GLY A 103 10.27 -6.62 -18.48
C GLY A 103 9.74 -5.88 -17.25
N ALA A 104 9.39 -6.60 -16.17
CA ALA A 104 9.06 -5.98 -14.89
C ALA A 104 10.27 -5.23 -14.29
N ASP A 105 10.04 -4.13 -13.58
CA ASP A 105 11.09 -3.30 -12.99
C ASP A 105 11.51 -3.76 -11.58
N GLY A 106 10.78 -4.70 -10.99
CA GLY A 106 11.06 -5.24 -9.67
C GLY A 106 9.97 -6.13 -9.13
N ILE A 107 10.21 -6.63 -7.93
CA ILE A 107 9.29 -7.49 -7.19
C ILE A 107 9.10 -6.94 -5.78
N MET A 108 7.86 -6.86 -5.31
CA MET A 108 7.55 -6.60 -3.92
C MET A 108 7.11 -7.91 -3.25
N VAL A 109 7.82 -8.31 -2.22
CA VAL A 109 7.55 -9.56 -1.49
C VAL A 109 6.88 -9.28 -0.15
N GLY A 110 5.92 -10.14 0.21
CA GLY A 110 5.13 -10.01 1.45
C GLY A 110 5.69 -10.78 2.64
N ASN A 111 6.69 -11.65 2.45
CA ASN A 111 7.23 -12.49 3.52
C ASN A 111 8.64 -13.02 3.20
N LEU A 112 9.34 -13.54 4.23
CA LEU A 112 10.71 -14.06 4.11
C LEU A 112 10.82 -15.28 3.18
N GLY A 113 9.77 -16.11 3.08
CA GLY A 113 9.73 -17.24 2.15
C GLY A 113 9.77 -16.79 0.71
N ALA A 114 8.90 -15.83 0.33
CA ALA A 114 8.88 -15.22 -0.98
C ALA A 114 10.19 -14.47 -1.29
N LEU A 115 10.80 -13.79 -0.29
CA LEU A 115 12.11 -13.16 -0.44
C LEU A 115 13.18 -14.18 -0.82
N LYS A 116 13.25 -15.31 -0.11
CA LYS A 116 14.22 -16.37 -0.42
C LYS A 116 14.04 -16.87 -1.84
N LEU A 117 12.82 -17.14 -2.28
CA LEU A 117 12.52 -17.60 -3.63
C LEU A 117 12.89 -16.54 -4.68
N ALA A 118 12.49 -15.28 -4.50
CA ALA A 118 12.82 -14.20 -5.42
C ALA A 118 14.34 -14.10 -5.66
N ARG A 119 15.12 -14.13 -4.58
CA ARG A 119 16.59 -14.07 -4.67
C ARG A 119 17.24 -15.26 -5.38
N THR A 120 16.56 -16.40 -5.42
CA THR A 120 17.06 -17.60 -6.07
C THR A 120 16.65 -17.64 -7.54
N CYS A 121 15.47 -17.12 -7.87
CA CYS A 121 14.85 -17.32 -9.20
C CYS A 121 15.00 -16.13 -10.15
N THR A 122 15.37 -14.93 -9.63
CA THR A 122 15.45 -13.73 -10.46
C THR A 122 16.55 -12.77 -10.01
N LYS A 123 16.98 -11.89 -10.92
CA LYS A 123 17.90 -10.77 -10.64
C LYS A 123 17.19 -9.43 -10.49
N LEU A 124 15.86 -9.40 -10.61
CA LEU A 124 15.10 -8.18 -10.44
C LEU A 124 15.28 -7.57 -9.04
N PRO A 125 15.26 -6.24 -8.90
CA PRO A 125 15.24 -5.58 -7.61
C PRO A 125 14.08 -6.08 -6.75
N VAL A 126 14.36 -6.41 -5.48
CA VAL A 126 13.35 -6.91 -4.54
C VAL A 126 13.11 -5.87 -3.46
N GLN A 127 11.84 -5.63 -3.14
CA GLN A 127 11.36 -4.70 -2.12
C GLN A 127 10.54 -5.46 -1.07
N ALA A 128 10.58 -5.00 0.19
CA ALA A 128 9.76 -5.56 1.26
C ALA A 128 8.45 -4.79 1.40
N ASP A 129 7.32 -5.50 1.40
CA ASP A 129 6.00 -4.93 1.69
C ASP A 129 5.83 -4.66 3.20
N HIS A 130 4.84 -3.85 3.58
CA HIS A 130 4.50 -3.52 4.97
C HIS A 130 4.29 -4.75 5.86
N SER A 131 3.93 -5.89 5.28
CA SER A 131 3.75 -7.17 5.98
C SER A 131 5.05 -7.77 6.54
N PHE A 132 6.21 -7.20 6.25
CA PHE A 132 7.45 -7.51 6.97
C PHE A 132 7.47 -6.94 8.39
N ASN A 133 6.48 -6.15 8.78
CA ASN A 133 6.32 -5.60 10.13
C ASN A 133 7.59 -4.88 10.62
N ILE A 134 8.06 -3.93 9.83
CA ILE A 134 9.28 -3.17 10.15
C ILE A 134 8.96 -2.11 11.18
N PHE A 135 9.51 -2.30 12.40
CA PHE A 135 9.32 -1.44 13.56
C PHE A 135 10.59 -0.72 14.03
N ASN A 136 11.74 -0.99 13.41
CA ASN A 136 13.00 -0.33 13.72
C ASN A 136 13.99 -0.39 12.56
N HIS A 137 15.01 0.47 12.58
CA HIS A 137 16.02 0.56 11.53
C HIS A 137 16.96 -0.66 11.47
N LEU A 138 17.10 -1.44 12.56
CA LEU A 138 17.91 -2.67 12.55
C LEU A 138 17.27 -3.74 11.66
N ALA A 139 15.93 -3.84 11.66
CA ALA A 139 15.22 -4.71 10.72
C ALA A 139 15.50 -4.30 9.26
N VAL A 140 15.59 -3.00 8.99
CA VAL A 140 15.95 -2.48 7.65
C VAL A 140 17.38 -2.86 7.26
N THR A 141 18.31 -2.82 8.21
CA THR A 141 19.71 -3.27 8.00
C THR A 141 19.75 -4.74 7.61
N PHE A 142 19.02 -5.60 8.33
CA PHE A 142 18.89 -7.02 8.00
C PHE A 142 18.32 -7.22 6.57
N LEU A 143 17.31 -6.47 6.17
CA LEU A 143 16.72 -6.56 4.83
C LEU A 143 17.73 -6.16 3.75
N ARG A 144 18.52 -5.09 3.97
CA ARG A 144 19.59 -4.67 3.07
C ARG A 144 20.64 -5.77 2.90
N GLU A 145 21.10 -6.37 3.99
CA GLU A 145 22.06 -7.48 3.97
C GLU A 145 21.52 -8.69 3.21
N ASN A 146 20.18 -8.84 3.17
CA ASN A 146 19.48 -9.83 2.38
C ASN A 146 19.14 -9.37 0.97
N GLY A 147 19.71 -8.27 0.48
CA GLY A 147 19.66 -7.83 -0.91
C GLY A 147 18.39 -7.09 -1.33
N LEU A 148 17.59 -6.58 -0.36
CA LEU A 148 16.46 -5.73 -0.69
C LEU A 148 16.92 -4.30 -1.02
N THR A 149 16.13 -3.62 -1.83
CA THR A 149 16.43 -2.27 -2.34
C THR A 149 15.56 -1.18 -1.71
N MET A 150 14.41 -1.54 -1.14
CA MET A 150 13.49 -0.66 -0.44
C MET A 150 12.66 -1.47 0.56
N ALA A 151 12.12 -0.81 1.57
CA ALA A 151 11.25 -1.43 2.55
C ALA A 151 10.06 -0.52 2.88
N ALA A 152 8.84 -1.10 2.87
CA ALA A 152 7.65 -0.42 3.34
C ALA A 152 7.55 -0.56 4.86
N ALA A 153 7.37 0.56 5.56
CA ALA A 153 7.17 0.60 7.00
C ALA A 153 5.79 0.05 7.37
N SER A 154 5.68 -0.55 8.57
CA SER A 154 4.37 -0.93 9.11
C SER A 154 3.51 0.30 9.36
N TYR A 155 2.23 0.23 9.01
CA TYR A 155 1.26 1.31 9.30
C TYR A 155 0.72 1.27 10.74
N GLU A 156 1.22 0.37 11.57
CA GLU A 156 0.97 0.37 13.01
C GLU A 156 1.91 1.31 13.78
N LEU A 157 2.92 1.89 13.10
CA LEU A 157 3.88 2.81 13.70
C LEU A 157 3.22 4.14 14.05
N SER A 158 3.62 4.71 15.19
CA SER A 158 3.42 6.14 15.44
C SER A 158 4.31 6.98 14.51
N PHE A 159 3.96 8.27 14.31
CA PHE A 159 4.79 9.17 13.52
C PHE A 159 6.23 9.27 14.04
N GLN A 160 6.41 9.31 15.36
CA GLN A 160 7.75 9.36 15.97
C GLN A 160 8.58 8.12 15.63
N GLN A 161 7.99 6.92 15.71
CA GLN A 161 8.68 5.67 15.36
C GLN A 161 9.04 5.63 13.87
N LEU A 162 8.09 6.04 12.99
CA LEU A 162 8.37 6.10 11.55
C LEU A 162 9.53 7.06 11.26
N ARG A 163 9.53 8.26 11.87
CA ARG A 163 10.60 9.23 11.74
C ARG A 163 11.96 8.65 12.15
N GLU A 164 12.02 8.00 13.30
CA GLU A 164 13.26 7.38 13.79
C GLU A 164 13.77 6.31 12.81
N ILE A 165 12.86 5.50 12.26
CA ILE A 165 13.25 4.50 11.25
C ILE A 165 13.79 5.19 10.00
N VAL A 166 13.08 6.16 9.45
CA VAL A 166 13.46 6.82 8.19
C VAL A 166 14.81 7.53 8.32
N GLU A 167 15.02 8.27 9.41
CA GLU A 167 16.25 9.04 9.65
C GLU A 167 17.48 8.13 9.79
N ASN A 168 17.33 6.93 10.35
CA ASN A 168 18.41 5.99 10.60
C ASN A 168 18.50 4.81 9.62
N ALA A 169 17.53 4.65 8.74
CA ALA A 169 17.49 3.52 7.81
C ALA A 169 18.58 3.60 6.74
N VAL A 170 19.16 2.44 6.44
CA VAL A 170 20.17 2.25 5.38
C VAL A 170 19.58 2.00 4.00
N LEU A 171 18.25 1.80 3.93
CA LEU A 171 17.46 1.70 2.70
C LEU A 171 16.43 2.82 2.64
N PRO A 172 15.96 3.20 1.45
CA PRO A 172 14.77 4.02 1.31
C PRO A 172 13.57 3.36 2.00
N ILE A 173 12.81 4.15 2.75
CA ILE A 173 11.60 3.70 3.43
C ILE A 173 10.38 4.24 2.70
N GLU A 174 9.46 3.35 2.35
CA GLU A 174 8.14 3.68 1.86
C GLU A 174 7.14 3.73 3.02
N ALA A 175 6.18 4.66 2.97
CA ALA A 175 5.05 4.66 3.89
C ALA A 175 3.73 4.78 3.12
N VAL A 176 2.70 4.07 3.59
CA VAL A 176 1.34 4.24 3.11
C VAL A 176 0.82 5.58 3.63
N ILE A 177 0.35 6.44 2.72
CA ILE A 177 -0.12 7.79 3.03
C ILE A 177 -1.60 7.98 2.73
N HIS A 178 -2.19 7.08 1.94
CA HIS A 178 -3.62 7.11 1.58
C HIS A 178 -4.12 5.73 1.23
N GLY A 179 -5.41 5.49 1.51
CA GLY A 179 -6.17 4.36 1.02
C GLY A 179 -6.55 3.34 2.07
N SER A 180 -7.04 2.23 1.59
CA SER A 180 -7.50 1.11 2.42
C SER A 180 -6.32 0.40 3.08
N TYR A 181 -6.43 0.10 4.36
CA TYR A 181 -5.41 -0.70 5.02
C TYR A 181 -6.04 -1.80 5.88
N GLU A 182 -5.37 -2.94 5.88
CA GLU A 182 -5.87 -4.15 6.54
C GLU A 182 -5.55 -4.13 8.02
N SER A 183 -6.51 -4.57 8.84
CA SER A 183 -6.28 -4.86 10.26
C SER A 183 -5.89 -6.32 10.47
N MET A 184 -6.42 -7.24 9.65
CA MET A 184 -6.20 -8.68 9.84
C MET A 184 -6.40 -9.46 8.53
N ILE A 185 -5.61 -10.54 8.37
CA ILE A 185 -5.88 -11.62 7.39
C ILE A 185 -6.21 -12.90 8.15
N CYS A 186 -7.26 -13.60 7.72
CA CYS A 186 -7.73 -14.82 8.37
C CYS A 186 -8.08 -15.89 7.36
N ASP A 187 -7.56 -17.12 7.56
CA ASP A 187 -7.88 -18.31 6.75
C ASP A 187 -9.26 -18.93 7.07
N TYR A 188 -9.95 -18.40 8.07
CA TYR A 188 -11.31 -18.87 8.42
C TYR A 188 -12.30 -18.45 7.33
N ASN A 189 -13.22 -19.34 6.95
CA ASN A 189 -14.27 -19.02 5.99
C ASN A 189 -15.48 -18.39 6.74
N PHE A 190 -15.41 -17.08 7.01
CA PHE A 190 -16.50 -16.35 7.68
C PHE A 190 -17.83 -16.43 6.93
N PRO A 191 -17.89 -16.30 5.59
CA PRO A 191 -19.14 -16.51 4.85
C PRO A 191 -19.82 -17.83 5.14
N ALA A 192 -19.07 -18.95 5.11
CA ALA A 192 -19.63 -20.27 5.38
C ALA A 192 -20.15 -20.43 6.81
N MET A 193 -19.60 -19.67 7.76
CA MET A 193 -20.06 -19.68 9.16
C MET A 193 -21.26 -18.77 9.40
N SER A 194 -21.41 -17.72 8.60
CA SER A 194 -22.39 -16.65 8.83
C SER A 194 -23.67 -16.83 8.02
N LEU A 195 -23.61 -17.53 6.90
CA LEU A 195 -24.73 -17.73 5.99
C LEU A 195 -25.33 -19.13 6.16
N PRO A 196 -26.60 -19.26 6.59
CA PRO A 196 -27.25 -20.57 6.84
C PRO A 196 -27.22 -21.49 5.63
N ASN A 197 -27.30 -20.95 4.41
CA ASN A 197 -27.35 -21.68 3.16
C ASN A 197 -26.14 -21.47 2.26
N TYR A 198 -24.96 -21.22 2.85
CA TYR A 198 -23.75 -20.90 2.08
C TYR A 198 -23.41 -21.95 1.00
N SER A 199 -23.62 -23.25 1.31
CA SER A 199 -23.38 -24.36 0.38
C SER A 199 -24.31 -24.36 -0.83
N ASP A 200 -25.47 -23.72 -0.72
CA ASP A 200 -26.51 -23.70 -1.74
C ASP A 200 -26.40 -22.46 -2.66
N LEU A 201 -25.57 -21.49 -2.27
CA LEU A 201 -25.35 -20.27 -3.05
C LEU A 201 -24.44 -20.54 -4.25
N SER A 202 -24.84 -20.04 -5.41
CA SER A 202 -24.03 -20.05 -6.62
C SER A 202 -22.85 -19.07 -6.51
N ALA A 203 -21.82 -19.30 -7.33
CA ALA A 203 -20.66 -18.40 -7.35
C ALA A 203 -21.03 -16.92 -7.64
N PRO A 204 -21.97 -16.59 -8.57
CA PRO A 204 -22.44 -15.21 -8.76
C PRO A 204 -23.09 -14.62 -7.51
N GLU A 205 -23.98 -15.37 -6.83
CA GLU A 205 -24.65 -14.89 -5.61
C GLU A 205 -23.65 -14.58 -4.50
N LEU A 206 -22.56 -15.37 -4.38
CA LEU A 206 -21.49 -15.12 -3.42
C LEU A 206 -20.67 -13.87 -3.75
N LEU A 207 -20.60 -13.46 -5.02
CA LEU A 207 -19.89 -12.23 -5.44
C LEU A 207 -20.66 -10.97 -5.07
N ASP A 208 -21.99 -11.01 -5.02
CA ASP A 208 -22.85 -9.87 -4.70
C ASP A 208 -22.97 -9.61 -3.19
N ILE A 209 -22.50 -10.54 -2.36
CA ILE A 209 -22.58 -10.39 -0.90
C ILE A 209 -21.39 -9.60 -0.38
N HIS A 210 -21.69 -8.47 0.24
CA HIS A 210 -20.70 -7.67 0.95
C HIS A 210 -20.66 -8.02 2.43
N TYR A 211 -19.48 -8.41 2.91
CA TYR A 211 -19.27 -8.77 4.30
C TYR A 211 -18.62 -7.60 5.04
N ALA A 212 -19.04 -7.39 6.27
CA ALA A 212 -18.44 -6.42 7.16
C ALA A 212 -18.53 -6.90 8.61
N PHE A 213 -17.58 -6.47 9.41
CA PHE A 213 -17.60 -6.58 10.85
C PHE A 213 -18.00 -5.22 11.45
N ARG A 214 -18.90 -5.20 12.43
CA ARG A 214 -19.26 -3.98 13.16
C ARG A 214 -18.66 -4.06 14.57
N ASP A 215 -17.90 -3.07 14.96
CA ASP A 215 -17.33 -2.96 16.30
C ASP A 215 -18.32 -2.30 17.29
N GLU A 216 -17.92 -2.25 18.57
CA GLU A 216 -18.73 -1.68 19.65
C GLU A 216 -18.95 -0.14 19.52
N ALA A 217 -18.14 0.53 18.71
CA ALA A 217 -18.24 1.96 18.41
C ALA A 217 -19.00 2.24 17.10
N ASP A 218 -19.74 1.26 16.59
CA ASP A 218 -20.46 1.31 15.30
C ASP A 218 -19.57 1.46 14.05
N GLY A 219 -18.27 1.26 14.17
CA GLY A 219 -17.36 1.21 13.04
C GLY A 219 -17.66 -0.01 12.15
N VAL A 220 -17.83 0.22 10.85
CA VAL A 220 -18.09 -0.83 9.87
C VAL A 220 -16.78 -1.20 9.17
N HIS A 221 -16.24 -2.36 9.49
CA HIS A 221 -14.98 -2.89 8.98
C HIS A 221 -15.24 -3.82 7.79
N PRO A 222 -14.95 -3.43 6.54
CA PRO A 222 -15.20 -4.28 5.38
C PRO A 222 -14.35 -5.55 5.43
N ILE A 223 -14.94 -6.67 4.99
CA ILE A 223 -14.25 -7.93 4.79
C ILE A 223 -14.20 -8.21 3.30
N ARG A 224 -12.98 -8.38 2.76
CA ARG A 224 -12.74 -8.78 1.37
C ARG A 224 -12.23 -10.22 1.34
N ILE A 225 -12.66 -10.95 0.35
CA ILE A 225 -12.25 -12.35 0.17
C ILE A 225 -11.31 -12.40 -1.02
N ASP A 226 -10.09 -12.92 -0.80
CA ASP A 226 -9.09 -13.06 -1.85
C ASP A 226 -9.33 -14.31 -2.72
N GLN A 227 -8.52 -14.47 -3.76
CA GLN A 227 -8.56 -15.62 -4.67
C GLN A 227 -8.29 -16.97 -4.00
N TYR A 228 -7.74 -16.98 -2.80
CA TYR A 228 -7.47 -18.19 -2.02
C TYR A 228 -8.56 -18.49 -1.00
N GLY A 229 -9.62 -17.64 -0.92
CA GLY A 229 -10.71 -17.76 0.03
C GLY A 229 -10.40 -17.22 1.44
N ARG A 230 -9.31 -16.46 1.59
CA ARG A 230 -8.95 -15.81 2.85
C ARG A 230 -9.73 -14.52 3.03
N ASN A 231 -10.05 -14.21 4.27
CA ASN A 231 -10.72 -12.97 4.62
C ASN A 231 -9.67 -11.92 4.98
N HIS A 232 -9.80 -10.76 4.38
CA HIS A 232 -9.04 -9.56 4.68
C HIS A 232 -9.98 -8.55 5.35
N ILE A 233 -9.74 -8.26 6.62
CA ILE A 233 -10.54 -7.31 7.39
C ILE A 233 -9.85 -5.95 7.31
N TYR A 234 -10.57 -4.96 6.82
CA TYR A 234 -10.08 -3.59 6.69
C TYR A 234 -10.54 -2.72 7.85
N PHE A 235 -9.81 -1.65 8.12
CA PHE A 235 -10.29 -0.63 9.04
C PHE A 235 -11.53 0.08 8.48
N ALA A 236 -12.39 0.58 9.39
CA ALA A 236 -13.62 1.28 9.01
C ALA A 236 -13.36 2.63 8.29
N LYS A 237 -12.16 3.17 8.44
CA LYS A 237 -11.72 4.41 7.79
C LYS A 237 -10.55 4.14 6.86
N ASP A 238 -10.49 4.86 5.74
CA ASP A 238 -9.30 4.90 4.90
C ASP A 238 -8.25 5.83 5.51
N LEU A 239 -6.99 5.45 5.39
CA LEU A 239 -5.88 6.31 5.78
C LEU A 239 -5.84 7.53 4.87
N CYS A 240 -5.63 8.72 5.43
CA CYS A 240 -5.39 9.95 4.70
C CYS A 240 -4.43 10.86 5.46
N LEU A 241 -3.20 10.92 5.00
CA LEU A 241 -2.16 11.78 5.56
C LEU A 241 -1.94 13.06 4.74
N TYR A 242 -2.87 13.36 3.81
CA TYR A 242 -2.79 14.53 2.94
C TYR A 242 -2.57 15.85 3.71
N PRO A 243 -3.28 16.13 4.84
CA PRO A 243 -3.08 17.36 5.60
C PRO A 243 -1.72 17.49 6.30
N TYR A 244 -0.92 16.42 6.30
CA TYR A 244 0.34 16.33 7.05
C TYR A 244 1.54 15.97 6.17
N LEU A 245 1.40 16.03 4.84
CA LEU A 245 2.44 15.58 3.90
C LEU A 245 3.80 16.25 4.12
N GLU A 246 3.82 17.52 4.56
CA GLU A 246 5.05 18.24 4.86
C GLU A 246 5.87 17.59 5.99
N LYS A 247 5.23 16.80 6.87
CA LYS A 247 5.94 16.09 7.95
C LYS A 247 6.73 14.87 7.46
N PHE A 248 6.42 14.38 6.27
CA PHE A 248 6.96 13.12 5.73
C PHE A 248 8.07 13.31 4.68
N ASN A 249 8.78 14.43 4.71
CA ASN A 249 9.77 14.81 3.69
C ASN A 249 10.90 13.81 3.43
N GLY A 250 11.23 12.97 4.40
CA GLY A 250 12.36 12.04 4.32
C GLY A 250 12.03 10.68 3.72
N LEU A 251 10.78 10.44 3.29
CA LEU A 251 10.38 9.15 2.73
C LEU A 251 11.05 8.86 1.38
N GLY A 252 11.40 7.59 1.17
CA GLY A 252 11.85 7.07 -0.12
C GLY A 252 10.72 6.93 -1.13
N SER A 253 9.49 6.67 -0.65
CA SER A 253 8.29 6.59 -1.48
C SER A 253 7.03 6.87 -0.65
N TYR A 254 6.05 7.50 -1.30
CA TYR A 254 4.72 7.81 -0.77
C TYR A 254 3.72 6.87 -1.43
N ARG A 255 3.10 5.97 -0.66
CA ARG A 255 2.28 4.90 -1.22
C ARG A 255 0.79 5.14 -1.05
N ILE A 256 0.04 4.98 -2.14
CA ILE A 256 -1.42 4.93 -2.16
C ILE A 256 -1.87 3.47 -2.29
N GLU A 257 -2.73 3.01 -1.37
CA GLU A 257 -3.40 1.71 -1.42
C GLU A 257 -4.75 1.85 -2.11
N ALA A 258 -4.78 1.58 -3.42
CA ALA A 258 -5.95 1.77 -4.28
C ALA A 258 -6.55 0.44 -4.78
N GLN A 259 -6.31 -0.68 -4.11
CA GLN A 259 -6.81 -2.00 -4.56
C GLN A 259 -8.35 -2.09 -4.59
N ASP A 260 -9.02 -1.34 -3.73
CA ASP A 260 -10.48 -1.28 -3.58
C ASP A 260 -11.13 -0.11 -4.35
N TYR A 261 -10.33 0.70 -5.03
CA TYR A 261 -10.81 1.93 -5.68
C TYR A 261 -11.10 1.70 -7.15
N THR A 262 -12.08 2.43 -7.68
CA THR A 262 -12.32 2.46 -9.12
C THR A 262 -11.16 3.16 -9.87
N ALA A 263 -11.11 3.01 -11.18
CA ALA A 263 -10.11 3.68 -12.00
C ALA A 263 -10.21 5.21 -11.88
N GLU A 264 -11.44 5.75 -11.83
CA GLU A 264 -11.72 7.18 -11.70
C GLU A 264 -11.27 7.72 -10.34
N GLN A 265 -11.63 7.02 -9.24
CA GLN A 265 -11.17 7.37 -7.89
C GLN A 265 -9.64 7.33 -7.81
N THR A 266 -9.03 6.27 -8.34
CA THR A 266 -7.57 6.11 -8.36
C THR A 266 -6.90 7.27 -9.10
N ALA A 267 -7.40 7.63 -10.30
CA ALA A 267 -6.84 8.72 -11.08
C ALA A 267 -6.88 10.06 -10.32
N GLU A 268 -8.01 10.38 -9.72
CA GLU A 268 -8.20 11.67 -9.06
C GLU A 268 -7.36 11.77 -7.78
N ILE A 269 -7.34 10.71 -6.96
CA ILE A 269 -6.49 10.64 -5.76
C ILE A 269 -5.02 10.80 -6.14
N VAL A 270 -4.55 10.09 -7.16
CA VAL A 270 -3.16 10.17 -7.63
C VAL A 270 -2.81 11.57 -8.11
N ARG A 271 -3.68 12.24 -8.89
CA ARG A 271 -3.47 13.63 -9.34
C ARG A 271 -3.32 14.59 -8.17
N ILE A 272 -4.21 14.48 -7.16
CA ILE A 272 -4.17 15.33 -5.96
C ILE A 272 -2.85 15.15 -5.23
N TYR A 273 -2.45 13.90 -4.96
CA TYR A 273 -1.19 13.63 -4.26
C TYR A 273 0.03 14.03 -5.08
N ARG A 274 0.05 13.77 -6.40
CA ARG A 274 1.14 14.20 -7.28
C ARG A 274 1.32 15.71 -7.24
N ALA A 275 0.23 16.46 -7.43
CA ALA A 275 0.25 17.90 -7.38
C ALA A 275 0.72 18.44 -6.01
N ALA A 276 0.32 17.82 -4.90
CA ALA A 276 0.77 18.19 -3.56
C ALA A 276 2.27 17.95 -3.38
N LEU A 277 2.76 16.78 -3.80
CA LEU A 277 4.18 16.43 -3.71
C LEU A 277 5.05 17.34 -4.59
N ASP A 278 4.56 17.74 -5.77
CA ASP A 278 5.26 18.68 -6.64
C ASP A 278 5.31 20.09 -6.04
N ARG A 279 4.22 20.56 -5.41
CA ARG A 279 4.22 21.83 -4.66
C ARG A 279 5.25 21.81 -3.53
N LEU A 280 5.27 20.73 -2.75
CA LEU A 280 6.26 20.55 -1.68
C LEU A 280 7.69 20.49 -2.22
N ALA A 281 7.93 19.87 -3.38
CA ALA A 281 9.24 19.81 -4.02
C ALA A 281 9.71 21.21 -4.46
N ALA A 282 8.78 22.07 -4.86
CA ALA A 282 9.04 23.47 -5.21
C ALA A 282 9.17 24.39 -3.97
N GLY A 283 9.12 23.86 -2.75
CA GLY A 283 9.20 24.65 -1.51
C GLY A 283 7.91 25.35 -1.11
N GLY A 284 6.78 25.00 -1.75
CA GLY A 284 5.43 25.53 -1.44
C GLY A 284 4.68 24.67 -0.41
N ASP A 285 3.47 25.10 -0.08
CA ASP A 285 2.54 24.32 0.77
C ASP A 285 1.93 23.18 -0.05
N GLY A 286 2.08 21.94 0.43
CA GLY A 286 1.46 20.76 -0.16
C GLY A 286 -0.05 20.72 0.03
N TYR A 287 -0.57 21.32 1.11
CA TYR A 287 -1.98 21.28 1.48
C TYR A 287 -2.81 22.32 0.70
N ARG A 288 -3.99 21.88 0.25
CA ARG A 288 -5.08 22.73 -0.23
C ARG A 288 -6.40 22.19 0.31
N ALA A 289 -7.25 23.06 0.88
CA ALA A 289 -8.54 22.65 1.42
C ALA A 289 -9.43 22.00 0.35
N ALA A 290 -9.52 22.57 -0.85
CA ALA A 290 -10.31 22.02 -1.96
C ALA A 290 -9.86 20.60 -2.38
N ASP A 291 -8.56 20.31 -2.35
CA ASP A 291 -8.03 18.97 -2.62
C ASP A 291 -8.47 17.98 -1.53
N PHE A 292 -8.45 18.41 -0.26
CA PHE A 292 -8.89 17.58 0.87
C PHE A 292 -10.41 17.33 0.87
N ASP A 293 -11.19 18.34 0.52
CA ASP A 293 -12.66 18.21 0.36
C ASP A 293 -12.96 17.19 -0.74
N CYS A 294 -12.26 17.28 -1.88
CA CYS A 294 -12.38 16.31 -2.96
C CYS A 294 -11.99 14.89 -2.51
N LEU A 295 -10.87 14.71 -1.80
CA LEU A 295 -10.47 13.40 -1.25
C LEU A 295 -11.55 12.82 -0.33
N THR A 296 -12.20 13.67 0.49
CA THR A 296 -13.28 13.24 1.38
C THR A 296 -14.52 12.79 0.62
N GLU A 297 -14.84 13.47 -0.49
CA GLU A 297 -16.01 13.17 -1.31
C GLU A 297 -15.82 11.87 -2.13
N ILE A 298 -14.64 11.68 -2.72
CA ILE A 298 -14.40 10.54 -3.62
C ILE A 298 -14.00 9.25 -2.92
N SER A 299 -13.53 9.32 -1.66
CA SER A 299 -13.12 8.13 -0.91
C SER A 299 -14.34 7.28 -0.55
N PRO A 300 -14.29 5.95 -0.75
CA PRO A 300 -15.43 5.08 -0.48
C PRO A 300 -15.75 4.90 0.99
N ARG A 301 -14.85 5.32 1.88
CA ARG A 301 -14.97 5.25 3.34
C ARG A 301 -14.58 6.58 3.97
N PRO A 302 -15.04 6.88 5.20
CA PRO A 302 -14.57 8.03 5.95
C PRO A 302 -13.04 8.02 6.07
N LEU A 303 -12.43 9.20 6.03
CA LEU A 303 -10.98 9.34 6.16
C LEU A 303 -10.53 9.35 7.62
N GLY A 304 -9.30 8.92 7.87
CA GLY A 304 -8.67 8.92 9.18
C GLY A 304 -7.15 8.94 9.10
N ILE A 305 -6.49 9.19 10.22
CA ILE A 305 -5.02 9.26 10.28
C ILE A 305 -4.37 7.98 10.84
N GLY A 306 -5.14 6.91 10.98
CA GLY A 306 -4.64 5.62 11.47
C GLY A 306 -4.04 5.72 12.87
N THR A 307 -2.84 5.19 13.04
CA THR A 307 -2.06 5.24 14.30
C THR A 307 -1.31 6.56 14.47
N TYR A 308 -1.23 7.38 13.43
CA TYR A 308 -0.58 8.68 13.51
C TYR A 308 -1.44 9.63 14.36
N ARG A 309 -0.81 10.31 15.33
CA ARG A 309 -1.49 11.25 16.20
C ARG A 309 -0.73 12.57 16.16
N PHE A 310 -1.39 13.60 15.59
CA PHE A 310 -0.87 14.95 15.54
C PHE A 310 -1.72 15.86 16.42
N ARG A 311 -1.06 16.70 17.24
CA ARG A 311 -1.77 17.61 18.16
C ARG A 311 -2.34 18.85 17.50
N GLN A 312 -1.75 19.26 16.37
CA GLN A 312 -2.28 20.35 15.56
C GLN A 312 -2.86 19.73 14.28
N SER A 313 -4.16 19.54 14.24
CA SER A 313 -4.83 19.13 13.02
C SER A 313 -5.25 20.37 12.24
N ARG A 314 -4.93 20.41 10.95
CA ARG A 314 -5.49 21.40 10.02
C ARG A 314 -6.97 21.15 9.79
N ASN A 315 -7.42 19.89 9.98
CA ASN A 315 -8.82 19.46 9.96
C ASN A 315 -9.00 18.30 10.94
N SER A 316 -10.15 18.26 11.62
CA SER A 316 -10.55 17.10 12.42
C SER A 316 -10.97 15.96 11.50
N ILE A 317 -10.09 15.00 11.31
CA ILE A 317 -10.37 13.76 10.60
C ILE A 317 -10.75 12.66 11.59
#